data_9b1216a5224964630bb94410bf460d1c
#
_entry.id   9b1216a5224964630bb94410bf460d1c
#
_cell.length_a   1.000
_cell.length_b   1.000
_cell.length_c   1.000
_cell.angle_alpha   90.00
_cell.angle_beta   90.00
_cell.angle_gamma   90.00
#
_symmetry.space_group_name_H-M   'P 1'
#
loop_
_entity.id
_entity.type
_entity.pdbx_description
1 polymer ?
#
loop_
_entity_poly.entity_id
_entity_poly.type
_entity_poly.pdbx_seq_one_letter_code
_entity_poly.pdbx_strand_id
1 'polypeptide(L)'
;MKSILAFGDSLTWGFVAGQDARHPFETRWPNALAAGLGGKARVIEEGQNGRTTVFDDETTFESRNGSVALPLLLISHQPLDLVIIMLGVNDIKFAARCRAFDAAMGMERLIQIVKNANYVKGFKVPEILIISPPSLVPTEDEWFNDLWGHAIAESKLFAKHYKRVAEELNVHFFDAGSVAVADKTDGGHLDAANTKAIGVALVPVVKKILSI
;
A
#
# COMPACT_ATOMS: atom_id res chain seq x y z
N MET A 1 11.60 -18.63 9.80
CA MET A 1 10.66 -17.51 9.93
C MET A 1 10.63 -16.78 8.60
N LYS A 2 9.45 -16.56 8.03
CA LYS A 2 9.29 -15.85 6.75
C LYS A 2 9.54 -14.34 6.90
N SER A 3 9.91 -13.66 5.80
CA SER A 3 10.20 -12.22 5.77
C SER A 3 9.28 -11.52 4.77
N ILE A 4 8.53 -10.52 5.22
CA ILE A 4 7.52 -9.81 4.43
C ILE A 4 7.86 -8.32 4.43
N LEU A 5 7.94 -7.70 3.26
CA LEU A 5 8.03 -6.26 3.09
C LEU A 5 6.63 -5.69 2.87
N ALA A 6 6.19 -4.79 3.74
CA ALA A 6 4.94 -4.04 3.61
C ALA A 6 5.26 -2.62 3.11
N PHE A 7 5.17 -2.43 1.79
CA PHE A 7 5.53 -1.20 1.11
C PHE A 7 4.27 -0.38 0.77
N GLY A 8 4.24 0.88 1.21
CA GLY A 8 3.07 1.73 0.99
C GLY A 8 3.26 3.19 1.38
N ASP A 9 2.15 3.89 1.47
CA ASP A 9 2.05 5.32 1.80
C ASP A 9 1.67 5.55 3.28
N SER A 10 0.93 6.63 3.53
CA SER A 10 0.42 7.00 4.86
C SER A 10 -0.52 5.95 5.46
N LEU A 11 -1.26 5.19 4.63
CA LEU A 11 -2.11 4.09 5.11
C LEU A 11 -1.28 2.95 5.69
N THR A 12 -0.07 2.72 5.16
CA THR A 12 0.88 1.73 5.66
C THR A 12 1.69 2.27 6.84
N TRP A 13 2.09 3.54 6.78
CA TRP A 13 2.74 4.22 7.90
C TRP A 13 1.83 4.29 9.13
N GLY A 14 0.51 4.40 8.91
CA GLY A 14 -0.51 4.47 9.96
C GLY A 14 -0.82 5.90 10.39
N PHE A 15 -1.03 6.80 9.43
CA PHE A 15 -1.46 8.18 9.68
C PHE A 15 -2.87 8.21 10.30
N VAL A 16 -3.06 8.99 11.34
CA VAL A 16 -4.36 9.17 12.02
C VAL A 16 -5.18 10.21 11.25
N ALA A 17 -6.38 9.86 10.82
CA ALA A 17 -7.26 10.76 10.08
C ALA A 17 -7.44 12.12 10.79
N GLY A 18 -7.17 13.21 10.07
CA GLY A 18 -7.30 14.58 10.56
C GLY A 18 -6.30 14.99 11.65
N GLN A 19 -5.22 14.25 11.90
CA GLN A 19 -4.26 14.54 12.95
C GLN A 19 -2.82 14.28 12.48
N ASP A 20 -1.89 15.15 12.84
CA ASP A 20 -0.45 14.91 12.63
C ASP A 20 0.08 13.86 13.64
N ALA A 21 -0.47 12.66 13.58
CA ALA A 21 -0.16 11.58 14.49
C ALA A 21 -0.07 10.24 13.76
N ARG A 22 0.60 9.30 14.40
CA ARG A 22 0.71 7.92 13.95
C ARG A 22 -0.08 6.99 14.86
N HIS A 23 -0.86 6.07 14.29
CA HIS A 23 -1.56 5.05 15.06
C HIS A 23 -0.62 4.27 15.97
N PRO A 24 -1.09 3.77 17.14
CA PRO A 24 -0.35 2.83 17.96
C PRO A 24 0.18 1.66 17.14
N PHE A 25 1.35 1.15 17.52
CA PHE A 25 2.07 0.11 16.77
C PHE A 25 1.18 -1.10 16.44
N GLU A 26 0.43 -1.58 17.41
CA GLU A 26 -0.40 -2.79 17.32
C GLU A 26 -1.66 -2.63 16.46
N THR A 27 -2.06 -1.39 16.14
CA THR A 27 -3.25 -1.13 15.32
C THR A 27 -2.94 -0.97 13.83
N ARG A 28 -1.71 -0.59 13.48
CA ARG A 28 -1.30 -0.45 12.07
C ARG A 28 -1.43 -1.79 11.36
N TRP A 29 -1.94 -1.80 10.14
CA TRP A 29 -2.21 -3.04 9.43
C TRP A 29 -0.99 -3.98 9.29
N PRO A 30 0.27 -3.51 9.07
CA PRO A 30 1.39 -4.43 8.98
C PRO A 30 1.65 -5.18 10.29
N ASN A 31 1.47 -4.49 11.43
CA ASN A 31 1.70 -5.09 12.76
C ASN A 31 0.53 -5.96 13.21
N ALA A 32 -0.71 -5.59 12.86
CA ALA A 32 -1.87 -6.44 13.06
C ALA A 32 -1.75 -7.75 12.26
N LEU A 33 -1.24 -7.67 11.01
CA LEU A 33 -0.89 -8.84 10.22
C LEU A 33 0.20 -9.68 10.92
N ALA A 34 1.30 -9.06 11.34
CA ALA A 34 2.40 -9.74 12.03
C ALA A 34 1.92 -10.50 13.28
N ALA A 35 1.10 -9.85 14.09
CA ALA A 35 0.49 -10.46 15.27
C ALA A 35 -0.37 -11.68 14.91
N GLY A 36 -1.21 -11.58 13.87
CA GLY A 36 -2.07 -12.68 13.40
C GLY A 36 -1.30 -13.84 12.74
N LEU A 37 -0.07 -13.62 12.29
CA LEU A 37 0.82 -14.67 11.79
C LEU A 37 1.52 -15.45 12.92
N GLY A 38 1.40 -15.01 14.18
CA GLY A 38 1.81 -15.79 15.35
C GLY A 38 3.30 -16.16 15.37
N GLY A 39 4.19 -15.23 14.99
CA GLY A 39 5.64 -15.46 14.96
C GLY A 39 6.16 -16.28 13.76
N LYS A 40 5.30 -16.71 12.84
CA LYS A 40 5.71 -17.44 11.64
C LYS A 40 6.37 -16.55 10.58
N ALA A 41 6.08 -15.24 10.59
CA ALA A 41 6.68 -14.26 9.70
C ALA A 41 7.00 -12.95 10.43
N ARG A 42 8.09 -12.30 10.01
CA ARG A 42 8.43 -10.91 10.31
C ARG A 42 7.81 -10.03 9.24
N VAL A 43 7.12 -8.96 9.61
CA VAL A 43 6.63 -7.93 8.71
C VAL A 43 7.46 -6.66 8.90
N ILE A 44 8.00 -6.12 7.82
CA ILE A 44 8.84 -4.92 7.78
C ILE A 44 7.96 -3.79 7.24
N GLU A 45 7.68 -2.79 8.08
CA GLU A 45 6.88 -1.63 7.69
C GLU A 45 7.73 -0.63 6.90
N GLU A 46 7.37 -0.36 5.66
CA GLU A 46 8.00 0.64 4.79
C GLU A 46 6.95 1.60 4.23
N GLY A 47 6.21 2.24 5.12
CA GLY A 47 5.25 3.31 4.82
C GLY A 47 5.91 4.68 4.78
N GLN A 48 5.60 5.50 3.76
CA GLN A 48 6.00 6.90 3.67
C GLN A 48 4.79 7.76 3.33
N ASN A 49 4.49 8.76 4.16
CA ASN A 49 3.39 9.68 3.91
C ASN A 49 3.52 10.34 2.53
N GLY A 50 2.44 10.30 1.75
CA GLY A 50 2.42 10.90 0.42
C GLY A 50 3.06 10.07 -0.69
N ARG A 51 3.59 8.85 -0.41
CA ARG A 51 4.21 8.03 -1.46
C ARG A 51 3.24 7.72 -2.59
N THR A 52 3.69 7.96 -3.81
CA THR A 52 3.04 7.58 -5.08
C THR A 52 3.53 6.21 -5.54
N THR A 53 2.94 5.68 -6.60
CA THR A 53 3.50 4.49 -7.27
C THR A 53 4.81 4.82 -7.98
N VAL A 54 4.78 5.68 -9.00
CA VAL A 54 5.95 6.01 -9.85
C VAL A 54 6.06 7.49 -10.21
N PHE A 55 5.17 8.33 -9.69
CA PHE A 55 5.10 9.73 -10.05
C PHE A 55 5.89 10.59 -9.05
N ASP A 56 6.65 11.54 -9.57
CA ASP A 56 7.32 12.51 -8.74
C ASP A 56 6.33 13.55 -8.20
N ASP A 57 6.53 13.97 -6.96
CA ASP A 57 5.78 15.04 -6.32
C ASP A 57 6.74 16.19 -6.01
N GLU A 58 6.86 17.12 -6.96
CA GLU A 58 7.74 18.27 -6.88
C GLU A 58 7.30 19.32 -5.82
N THR A 59 6.16 19.06 -5.16
CA THR A 59 5.67 19.93 -4.07
C THR A 59 6.28 19.58 -2.72
N THR A 60 7.16 18.56 -2.65
CA THR A 60 7.77 18.09 -1.41
C THR A 60 9.28 18.03 -1.50
N PHE A 61 9.92 18.12 -0.34
CA PHE A 61 11.38 18.12 -0.26
C PHE A 61 11.96 16.72 -0.54
N GLU A 62 11.37 15.67 0.06
CA GLU A 62 11.79 14.28 -0.13
C GLU A 62 11.11 13.64 -1.33
N SER A 63 11.81 12.72 -2.00
CA SER A 63 11.19 11.92 -3.07
C SER A 63 10.06 11.06 -2.51
N ARG A 64 8.88 11.18 -3.10
CA ARG A 64 7.72 10.34 -2.81
C ARG A 64 7.50 9.25 -3.85
N ASN A 65 8.34 9.18 -4.86
CA ASN A 65 8.27 8.19 -5.93
C ASN A 65 8.63 6.80 -5.44
N GLY A 66 7.64 5.90 -5.38
CA GLY A 66 7.83 4.53 -4.91
C GLY A 66 8.80 3.73 -5.75
N SER A 67 8.88 4.00 -7.07
CA SER A 67 9.80 3.30 -7.96
C SER A 67 11.27 3.64 -7.70
N VAL A 68 11.55 4.75 -7.05
CA VAL A 68 12.90 5.16 -6.61
C VAL A 68 13.27 4.47 -5.29
N ALA A 69 12.33 4.40 -4.34
CA ALA A 69 12.59 3.82 -3.01
C ALA A 69 12.61 2.28 -3.02
N LEU A 70 11.71 1.64 -3.78
CA LEU A 70 11.51 0.20 -3.73
C LEU A 70 12.77 -0.63 -4.05
N PRO A 71 13.58 -0.32 -5.09
CA PRO A 71 14.80 -1.07 -5.37
C PRO A 71 15.78 -1.14 -4.20
N LEU A 72 15.98 -0.02 -3.51
CA LEU A 72 16.85 0.04 -2.33
C LEU A 72 16.33 -0.87 -1.22
N LEU A 73 15.04 -0.82 -0.92
CA LEU A 73 14.42 -1.60 0.14
C LEU A 73 14.44 -3.11 -0.16
N LEU A 74 14.23 -3.50 -1.42
CA LEU A 74 14.34 -4.90 -1.83
C LEU A 74 15.74 -5.45 -1.56
N ILE A 75 16.78 -4.70 -1.93
CA ILE A 75 18.18 -5.13 -1.73
C ILE A 75 18.57 -5.08 -0.25
N SER A 76 18.14 -4.08 0.49
CA SER A 76 18.44 -3.91 1.91
C SER A 76 17.78 -4.98 2.80
N HIS A 77 16.58 -5.44 2.44
CA HIS A 77 15.80 -6.37 3.26
C HIS A 77 15.82 -7.82 2.79
N GLN A 78 16.47 -8.13 1.65
CA GLN A 78 16.57 -9.52 1.18
C GLN A 78 17.29 -10.43 2.18
N PRO A 79 16.96 -11.73 2.28
CA PRO A 79 15.94 -12.42 1.50
C PRO A 79 14.52 -12.08 1.96
N LEU A 80 13.61 -11.88 1.00
CA LEU A 80 12.19 -11.66 1.24
C LEU A 80 11.40 -12.86 0.70
N ASP A 81 10.34 -13.24 1.41
CA ASP A 81 9.39 -14.28 0.96
C ASP A 81 8.17 -13.66 0.27
N LEU A 82 7.78 -12.43 0.68
CA LEU A 82 6.62 -11.72 0.13
C LEU A 82 6.87 -10.21 0.15
N VAL A 83 6.47 -9.54 -0.91
CA VAL A 83 6.33 -8.08 -0.97
C VAL A 83 4.85 -7.74 -1.09
N ILE A 84 4.34 -6.97 -0.15
CA ILE A 84 2.96 -6.44 -0.15
C ILE A 84 3.04 -4.97 -0.53
N ILE A 85 2.31 -4.54 -1.56
CA ILE A 85 2.30 -3.15 -2.04
C ILE A 85 0.88 -2.58 -1.92
N MET A 86 0.72 -1.51 -1.15
CA MET A 86 -0.53 -0.75 -1.04
C MET A 86 -0.24 0.73 -1.31
N LEU A 87 -0.48 1.18 -2.52
CA LEU A 87 -0.25 2.53 -3.03
C LEU A 87 -1.35 2.94 -4.01
N GLY A 88 -1.38 4.20 -4.41
CA GLY A 88 -2.24 4.73 -5.47
C GLY A 88 -3.04 5.96 -5.08
N VAL A 89 -3.40 6.13 -3.81
CA VAL A 89 -4.19 7.29 -3.35
C VAL A 89 -3.47 8.61 -3.65
N ASN A 90 -2.16 8.64 -3.51
CA ASN A 90 -1.38 9.85 -3.77
C ASN A 90 -1.16 10.13 -5.26
N ASP A 91 -1.36 9.14 -6.11
CA ASP A 91 -1.28 9.30 -7.57
C ASP A 91 -2.45 10.11 -8.12
N ILE A 92 -3.62 10.01 -7.49
CA ILE A 92 -4.84 10.71 -7.92
C ILE A 92 -5.06 12.07 -7.24
N LYS A 93 -4.06 12.58 -6.51
CA LYS A 93 -4.08 13.97 -6.02
C LYS A 93 -4.13 14.96 -7.19
N PHE A 94 -4.63 16.16 -6.91
CA PHE A 94 -4.69 17.24 -7.89
C PHE A 94 -3.32 17.54 -8.53
N ALA A 95 -2.24 17.52 -7.75
CA ALA A 95 -0.88 17.78 -8.23
C ALA A 95 -0.39 16.73 -9.25
N ALA A 96 -0.72 15.45 -9.04
CA ALA A 96 -0.30 14.37 -9.93
C ALA A 96 -1.19 14.25 -11.18
N ARG A 97 -2.45 14.71 -11.11
CA ARG A 97 -3.45 14.68 -12.20
C ARG A 97 -3.65 13.30 -12.84
N CYS A 98 -3.33 12.25 -12.12
CA CYS A 98 -3.48 10.88 -12.60
C CYS A 98 -4.87 10.34 -12.27
N ARG A 99 -5.26 9.30 -13.00
CA ARG A 99 -6.48 8.53 -12.75
C ARG A 99 -6.12 7.19 -12.09
N ALA A 100 -7.10 6.47 -11.61
CA ALA A 100 -6.90 5.12 -11.09
C ALA A 100 -6.22 4.18 -12.10
N PHE A 101 -6.46 4.38 -13.40
CA PHE A 101 -5.77 3.63 -14.45
C PHE A 101 -4.26 3.94 -14.49
N ASP A 102 -3.88 5.20 -14.35
CA ASP A 102 -2.46 5.60 -14.36
C ASP A 102 -1.74 5.05 -13.12
N ALA A 103 -2.39 5.06 -11.95
CA ALA A 103 -1.89 4.39 -10.75
C ALA A 103 -1.71 2.88 -10.94
N ALA A 104 -2.61 2.23 -11.68
CA ALA A 104 -2.48 0.81 -12.00
C ALA A 104 -1.28 0.52 -12.92
N MET A 105 -0.99 1.39 -13.88
CA MET A 105 0.24 1.31 -14.69
C MET A 105 1.49 1.51 -13.83
N GLY A 106 1.43 2.42 -12.84
CA GLY A 106 2.47 2.58 -11.84
C GLY A 106 2.66 1.32 -10.99
N MET A 107 1.56 0.68 -10.56
CA MET A 107 1.60 -0.59 -9.83
C MET A 107 2.23 -1.71 -10.66
N GLU A 108 1.89 -1.79 -11.96
CA GLU A 108 2.55 -2.73 -12.88
C GLU A 108 4.08 -2.51 -12.88
N ARG A 109 4.53 -1.26 -12.97
CA ARG A 109 5.96 -0.93 -12.91
C ARG A 109 6.60 -1.38 -11.60
N LEU A 110 5.95 -1.19 -10.45
CA LEU A 110 6.46 -1.67 -9.16
C LEU A 110 6.57 -3.20 -9.11
N ILE A 111 5.60 -3.92 -9.64
CA ILE A 111 5.66 -5.39 -9.80
C ILE A 111 6.88 -5.79 -10.64
N GLN A 112 7.13 -5.11 -11.76
CA GLN A 112 8.29 -5.37 -12.61
C GLN A 112 9.62 -5.09 -11.87
N ILE A 113 9.67 -4.07 -11.04
CA ILE A 113 10.83 -3.79 -10.19
C ILE A 113 11.08 -4.97 -9.23
N VAL A 114 10.05 -5.47 -8.54
CA VAL A 114 10.21 -6.63 -7.65
C VAL A 114 10.67 -7.87 -8.43
N LYS A 115 10.06 -8.16 -9.58
CA LYS A 115 10.40 -9.34 -10.38
C LYS A 115 11.84 -9.32 -10.93
N ASN A 116 12.38 -8.13 -11.20
CA ASN A 116 13.68 -7.95 -11.87
C ASN A 116 14.75 -7.32 -10.96
N ALA A 117 14.52 -7.23 -9.65
CA ALA A 117 15.53 -6.73 -8.72
C ALA A 117 16.76 -7.64 -8.70
N ASN A 118 17.91 -7.06 -8.40
CA ASN A 118 19.19 -7.79 -8.38
C ASN A 118 19.38 -8.55 -7.06
N TYR A 119 18.65 -9.66 -6.90
CA TYR A 119 18.75 -10.52 -5.73
C TYR A 119 20.10 -11.25 -5.67
N VAL A 120 20.61 -11.46 -4.45
CA VAL A 120 21.82 -12.25 -4.23
C VAL A 120 21.63 -13.67 -4.79
N LYS A 121 22.67 -14.21 -5.43
CA LYS A 121 22.64 -15.55 -6.03
C LYS A 121 22.15 -16.60 -5.03
N GLY A 122 21.09 -17.30 -5.40
CA GLY A 122 20.42 -18.32 -4.58
C GLY A 122 19.21 -17.82 -3.80
N PHE A 123 18.98 -16.52 -3.71
CA PHE A 123 17.70 -15.98 -3.20
C PHE A 123 16.64 -16.03 -4.30
N LYS A 124 15.41 -16.34 -3.89
CA LYS A 124 14.27 -16.37 -4.81
C LYS A 124 13.67 -14.98 -4.96
N VAL A 125 13.08 -14.70 -6.10
CA VAL A 125 12.15 -13.59 -6.26
C VAL A 125 11.00 -13.81 -5.28
N PRO A 126 10.65 -12.84 -4.42
CA PRO A 126 9.54 -12.99 -3.48
C PRO A 126 8.19 -13.09 -4.19
N GLU A 127 7.23 -13.72 -3.54
CA GLU A 127 5.83 -13.59 -3.92
C GLU A 127 5.40 -12.11 -3.86
N ILE A 128 4.40 -11.72 -4.64
CA ILE A 128 3.93 -10.34 -4.70
C ILE A 128 2.43 -10.32 -4.42
N LEU A 129 2.00 -9.48 -3.49
CA LEU A 129 0.61 -9.18 -3.21
C LEU A 129 0.38 -7.68 -3.40
N ILE A 130 -0.47 -7.30 -4.35
CA ILE A 130 -0.89 -5.92 -4.48
C ILE A 130 -2.25 -5.71 -3.81
N ILE A 131 -2.39 -4.58 -3.14
CA ILE A 131 -3.59 -4.21 -2.41
C ILE A 131 -4.17 -2.93 -3.03
N SER A 132 -5.45 -2.97 -3.44
CA SER A 132 -6.16 -1.74 -3.72
C SER A 132 -6.51 -1.04 -2.41
N PRO A 133 -6.17 0.26 -2.24
CA PRO A 133 -6.55 1.00 -1.04
C PRO A 133 -8.09 1.15 -0.95
N PRO A 134 -8.64 1.39 0.25
CA PRO A 134 -10.03 1.80 0.39
C PRO A 134 -10.31 3.06 -0.42
N SER A 135 -11.55 3.19 -0.92
CA SER A 135 -11.96 4.37 -1.68
C SER A 135 -12.01 5.61 -0.79
N LEU A 136 -11.68 6.75 -1.37
CA LEU A 136 -11.90 8.06 -0.75
C LEU A 136 -13.39 8.29 -0.49
N VAL A 137 -13.68 9.03 0.57
CA VAL A 137 -15.04 9.45 0.93
C VAL A 137 -15.14 10.98 1.04
N PRO A 138 -16.34 11.57 0.90
CA PRO A 138 -16.50 13.00 1.12
C PRO A 138 -16.08 13.42 2.53
N THR A 139 -15.42 14.57 2.64
CA THR A 139 -15.05 15.21 3.90
C THR A 139 -15.42 16.68 3.89
N GLU A 140 -15.63 17.26 5.07
CA GLU A 140 -15.81 18.71 5.25
C GLU A 140 -14.47 19.42 5.53
N ASP A 141 -13.36 18.69 5.67
CA ASP A 141 -12.02 19.26 5.77
C ASP A 141 -11.63 19.86 4.41
N GLU A 142 -11.50 21.20 4.37
CA GLU A 142 -11.22 21.96 3.15
C GLU A 142 -9.89 21.54 2.51
N TRP A 143 -8.83 21.34 3.33
CA TRP A 143 -7.51 20.95 2.83
C TRP A 143 -7.54 19.60 2.11
N PHE A 144 -8.13 18.59 2.73
CA PHE A 144 -8.23 17.26 2.14
C PHE A 144 -9.22 17.23 0.98
N ASN A 145 -10.29 18.03 1.03
CA ASN A 145 -11.22 18.17 -0.09
C ASN A 145 -10.52 18.78 -1.32
N ASP A 146 -9.66 19.79 -1.13
CA ASP A 146 -8.86 20.37 -2.22
C ASP A 146 -7.84 19.36 -2.79
N LEU A 147 -7.28 18.50 -1.94
CA LEU A 147 -6.33 17.46 -2.39
C LEU A 147 -7.00 16.34 -3.18
N TRP A 148 -8.13 15.81 -2.73
CA TRP A 148 -8.72 14.57 -3.23
C TRP A 148 -10.21 14.62 -3.57
N GLY A 149 -10.93 15.68 -3.25
CA GLY A 149 -12.38 15.73 -3.47
C GLY A 149 -12.81 15.43 -4.91
N HIS A 150 -12.01 15.90 -5.87
CA HIS A 150 -12.21 15.63 -7.30
C HIS A 150 -11.97 14.14 -7.69
N ALA A 151 -11.25 13.38 -6.87
CA ALA A 151 -10.78 12.03 -7.18
C ALA A 151 -11.60 10.91 -6.51
N ILE A 152 -12.66 11.24 -5.76
CA ILE A 152 -13.49 10.25 -5.06
C ILE A 152 -14.04 9.18 -6.04
N ALA A 153 -14.51 9.60 -7.23
CA ALA A 153 -15.02 8.67 -8.23
C ALA A 153 -13.91 7.77 -8.80
N GLU A 154 -12.72 8.33 -9.05
CA GLU A 154 -11.56 7.57 -9.52
C GLU A 154 -11.10 6.54 -8.48
N SER A 155 -11.08 6.90 -7.19
CA SER A 155 -10.64 5.99 -6.12
C SER A 155 -11.44 4.67 -6.08
N LYS A 156 -12.72 4.71 -6.47
CA LYS A 156 -13.58 3.52 -6.55
C LYS A 156 -13.18 2.54 -7.68
N LEU A 157 -12.32 2.96 -8.59
CA LEU A 157 -11.87 2.14 -9.70
C LEU A 157 -10.57 1.37 -9.41
N PHE A 158 -9.88 1.64 -8.30
CA PHE A 158 -8.62 0.96 -7.96
C PHE A 158 -8.76 -0.56 -7.94
N ALA A 159 -9.76 -1.09 -7.23
CA ALA A 159 -9.94 -2.54 -7.12
C ALA A 159 -10.09 -3.20 -8.49
N LYS A 160 -10.87 -2.59 -9.40
CA LYS A 160 -11.06 -3.08 -10.78
C LYS A 160 -9.75 -3.13 -11.56
N HIS A 161 -8.98 -2.03 -11.54
CA HIS A 161 -7.76 -1.92 -12.32
C HIS A 161 -6.63 -2.77 -11.73
N TYR A 162 -6.47 -2.79 -10.41
CA TYR A 162 -5.43 -3.58 -9.73
C TYR A 162 -5.68 -5.08 -9.86
N LYS A 163 -6.94 -5.51 -9.76
CA LYS A 163 -7.29 -6.91 -10.02
C LYS A 163 -6.87 -7.34 -11.42
N ARG A 164 -7.14 -6.51 -12.44
CA ARG A 164 -6.71 -6.78 -13.82
C ARG A 164 -5.18 -6.90 -13.91
N VAL A 165 -4.42 -5.95 -13.35
CA VAL A 165 -2.95 -6.00 -13.35
C VAL A 165 -2.44 -7.26 -12.66
N ALA A 166 -3.06 -7.67 -11.54
CA ALA A 166 -2.68 -8.89 -10.84
C ALA A 166 -2.90 -10.15 -11.68
N GLU A 167 -4.04 -10.23 -12.37
CA GLU A 167 -4.37 -11.33 -13.28
C GLU A 167 -3.39 -11.38 -14.47
N GLU A 168 -3.13 -10.27 -15.14
CA GLU A 168 -2.23 -10.16 -16.29
C GLU A 168 -0.77 -10.51 -15.92
N LEU A 169 -0.32 -10.12 -14.73
CA LEU A 169 1.06 -10.36 -14.28
C LEU A 169 1.23 -11.59 -13.39
N ASN A 170 0.16 -12.35 -13.16
CA ASN A 170 0.15 -13.53 -12.29
C ASN A 170 0.77 -13.25 -10.91
N VAL A 171 0.20 -12.26 -10.20
CA VAL A 171 0.50 -11.92 -8.81
C VAL A 171 -0.77 -11.93 -7.98
N HIS A 172 -0.64 -11.90 -6.65
CA HIS A 172 -1.80 -11.92 -5.75
C HIS A 172 -2.44 -10.54 -5.64
N PHE A 173 -3.75 -10.52 -5.38
CA PHE A 173 -4.55 -9.31 -5.22
C PHE A 173 -5.42 -9.38 -3.97
N PHE A 174 -5.56 -8.26 -3.28
CA PHE A 174 -6.52 -8.06 -2.19
C PHE A 174 -7.16 -6.67 -2.30
N ASP A 175 -8.48 -6.60 -2.10
CA ASP A 175 -9.21 -5.33 -2.05
C ASP A 175 -9.41 -4.91 -0.58
N ALA A 176 -8.65 -3.91 -0.11
CA ALA A 176 -8.79 -3.40 1.25
C ALA A 176 -10.13 -2.68 1.46
N GLY A 177 -10.74 -2.14 0.40
CA GLY A 177 -12.08 -1.54 0.46
C GLY A 177 -13.19 -2.53 0.80
N SER A 178 -12.92 -3.85 0.69
CA SER A 178 -13.88 -4.88 1.11
C SER A 178 -14.00 -5.05 2.63
N VAL A 179 -13.02 -4.54 3.40
CA VAL A 179 -12.94 -4.73 4.85
C VAL A 179 -12.71 -3.44 5.65
N ALA A 180 -12.43 -2.33 4.98
CA ALA A 180 -12.13 -1.04 5.58
C ALA A 180 -12.71 0.11 4.76
N VAL A 181 -13.02 1.21 5.43
CA VAL A 181 -13.50 2.46 4.82
C VAL A 181 -12.65 3.62 5.32
N ALA A 182 -12.44 4.63 4.47
CA ALA A 182 -11.77 5.86 4.87
C ALA A 182 -12.62 6.63 5.91
N ASP A 183 -11.95 7.29 6.84
CA ASP A 183 -12.59 8.13 7.85
C ASP A 183 -13.06 9.45 7.21
N LYS A 184 -14.27 9.87 7.56
CA LYS A 184 -14.85 11.12 7.05
C LYS A 184 -14.14 12.38 7.56
N THR A 185 -13.33 12.26 8.61
CA THR A 185 -12.59 13.39 9.19
C THR A 185 -11.71 14.06 8.14
N ASP A 186 -11.01 13.27 7.31
CA ASP A 186 -10.20 13.78 6.21
C ASP A 186 -10.51 13.14 4.85
N GLY A 187 -11.37 12.13 4.82
CA GLY A 187 -11.84 11.49 3.61
C GLY A 187 -10.87 10.49 2.97
N GLY A 188 -9.66 10.33 3.51
CA GLY A 188 -8.61 9.49 2.90
C GLY A 188 -7.93 8.50 3.82
N HIS A 189 -7.63 8.91 5.05
CA HIS A 189 -6.98 8.06 6.02
C HIS A 189 -7.96 7.16 6.79
N LEU A 190 -7.42 6.24 7.58
CA LEU A 190 -8.21 5.24 8.30
C LEU A 190 -8.21 5.54 9.81
N ASP A 191 -9.29 5.20 10.48
CA ASP A 191 -9.28 5.07 11.94
C ASP A 191 -8.53 3.81 12.39
N ALA A 192 -8.33 3.66 13.70
CA ALA A 192 -7.62 2.54 14.31
C ALA A 192 -8.29 1.19 14.02
N ALA A 193 -9.62 1.14 13.96
CA ALA A 193 -10.36 -0.09 13.71
C ALA A 193 -10.20 -0.54 12.25
N ASN A 194 -10.32 0.41 11.30
CA ASN A 194 -10.23 0.13 9.88
C ASN A 194 -8.80 -0.26 9.44
N THR A 195 -7.76 0.43 9.94
CA THR A 195 -6.38 0.00 9.62
C THR A 195 -6.09 -1.39 10.18
N LYS A 196 -6.52 -1.69 11.40
CA LYS A 196 -6.37 -3.02 12.02
C LYS A 196 -7.15 -4.10 11.27
N ALA A 197 -8.36 -3.79 10.77
CA ALA A 197 -9.19 -4.73 10.01
C ALA A 197 -8.47 -5.23 8.75
N ILE A 198 -7.76 -4.35 8.03
CA ILE A 198 -6.94 -4.74 6.87
C ILE A 198 -5.91 -5.79 7.29
N GLY A 199 -5.14 -5.54 8.34
CA GLY A 199 -4.11 -6.46 8.82
C GLY A 199 -4.67 -7.83 9.20
N VAL A 200 -5.80 -7.86 9.92
CA VAL A 200 -6.48 -9.10 10.31
C VAL A 200 -6.99 -9.87 9.10
N ALA A 201 -7.60 -9.19 8.14
CA ALA A 201 -8.13 -9.82 6.92
C ALA A 201 -7.03 -10.38 6.02
N LEU A 202 -5.83 -9.80 6.05
CA LEU A 202 -4.67 -10.30 5.32
C LEU A 202 -4.08 -11.60 5.90
N VAL A 203 -4.35 -11.94 7.16
CA VAL A 203 -3.76 -13.14 7.80
C VAL A 203 -4.03 -14.43 7.01
N PRO A 204 -5.27 -14.81 6.68
CA PRO A 204 -5.53 -16.03 5.90
C PRO A 204 -4.95 -15.95 4.48
N VAL A 205 -4.95 -14.77 3.86
CA VAL A 205 -4.39 -14.56 2.52
C VAL A 205 -2.89 -14.83 2.51
N VAL A 206 -2.16 -14.23 3.44
CA VAL A 206 -0.70 -14.37 3.55
C VAL A 206 -0.32 -15.80 3.97
N LYS A 207 -1.07 -16.42 4.89
CA LYS A 207 -0.85 -17.84 5.25
C LYS A 207 -0.96 -18.75 4.03
N LYS A 208 -1.96 -18.52 3.16
CA LYS A 208 -2.15 -19.29 1.93
C LYS A 208 -0.98 -19.06 0.95
N ILE A 209 -0.59 -17.81 0.72
CA ILE A 209 0.51 -17.45 -0.21
C ILE A 209 1.82 -18.12 0.23
N LEU A 210 2.16 -18.02 1.52
CA LEU A 210 3.43 -18.50 2.07
C LEU A 210 3.39 -19.95 2.55
N SER A 211 2.26 -20.62 2.49
CA SER A 211 2.04 -22.00 2.96
C SER A 211 2.48 -22.20 4.42
N ILE A 212 2.03 -21.33 5.36
CA ILE A 212 2.42 -21.29 6.78
C ILE A 212 1.24 -21.34 7.76
#